data_0f54028bcb6c718300e9b0e2a18cd876
#
_entry.id   0f54028bcb6c718300e9b0e2a18cd876
#
_cell.length_a   1.000
_cell.length_b   1.000
_cell.length_c   1.000
_cell.angle_alpha   90.00
_cell.angle_beta   90.00
_cell.angle_gamma   90.00
#
_symmetry.space_group_name_H-M   'P 1'
#
loop_
_entity.id
_entity.type
_entity.pdbx_description
1 polymer ?
#
loop_
_entity_poly.entity_id
_entity_poly.type
_entity_poly.pdbx_seq_one_letter_code
_entity_poly.pdbx_strand_id
1 'polypeptide(L)'
;MPNATLLNMEGKEVGKLALNDAVFGIEPSKSAMHTVVVSYLGNQRQGTQSALTRAEVRGGGIKPWRQKGTGRARQGSTRSPQWTGGGVVFAPKPRSYRTSVNKKIKQLAMRSALSAKLADNEMLFLDNITVETVKTKTIAEMLKNLNVTEKALIVLSENNEQVYLSARNIPGVGVSYVGMVNVYELLKYKKVIMVKDAAEKLGEVYA
;
A
#
# COMPACT_ATOMS: atom_id res chain seq x y z
N MET A 1 11.49 -25.88 -10.31
CA MET A 1 11.97 -24.66 -9.65
C MET A 1 12.15 -23.59 -10.72
N PRO A 2 11.49 -22.45 -10.62
CA PRO A 2 11.71 -21.37 -11.57
C PRO A 2 13.14 -20.81 -11.39
N ASN A 3 13.84 -20.67 -12.52
CA ASN A 3 15.17 -20.07 -12.55
C ASN A 3 15.05 -18.64 -13.05
N ALA A 4 15.67 -17.70 -12.35
CA ALA A 4 15.73 -16.30 -12.75
C ALA A 4 17.17 -15.91 -13.09
N THR A 5 17.31 -14.99 -14.04
CA THR A 5 18.61 -14.42 -14.40
C THR A 5 19.05 -13.43 -13.31
N LEU A 6 20.28 -13.58 -12.82
CA LEU A 6 20.89 -12.69 -11.85
C LEU A 6 21.73 -11.64 -12.60
N LEU A 7 21.45 -10.36 -12.33
CA LEU A 7 22.10 -9.22 -12.97
C LEU A 7 23.00 -8.47 -11.97
N ASN A 8 23.92 -7.69 -12.47
CA ASN A 8 24.66 -6.70 -11.68
C ASN A 8 24.02 -5.29 -11.84
N MET A 9 24.53 -4.28 -11.16
CA MET A 9 24.05 -2.87 -11.27
C MET A 9 24.27 -2.27 -12.68
N GLU A 10 25.11 -2.87 -13.51
CA GLU A 10 25.34 -2.45 -14.89
C GLU A 10 24.38 -3.12 -15.88
N GLY A 11 23.52 -4.04 -15.42
CA GLY A 11 22.58 -4.80 -16.25
C GLY A 11 23.22 -6.02 -16.95
N LYS A 12 24.44 -6.41 -16.58
CA LYS A 12 25.09 -7.61 -17.12
C LYS A 12 24.67 -8.84 -16.34
N GLU A 13 24.52 -9.96 -17.03
CA GLU A 13 24.21 -11.25 -16.41
C GLU A 13 25.43 -11.76 -15.64
N VAL A 14 25.24 -12.12 -14.37
CA VAL A 14 26.25 -12.69 -13.48
C VAL A 14 26.04 -14.20 -13.30
N GLY A 15 24.78 -14.65 -13.33
CA GLY A 15 24.46 -16.05 -13.12
C GLY A 15 22.96 -16.33 -13.16
N LYS A 16 22.58 -17.48 -12.58
CA LYS A 16 21.17 -17.89 -12.43
C LYS A 16 20.87 -18.11 -10.96
N LEU A 17 19.71 -17.65 -10.53
CA LEU A 17 19.17 -17.83 -9.19
C LEU A 17 18.05 -18.88 -9.23
N ALA A 18 18.17 -19.95 -8.44
CA ALA A 18 17.11 -20.92 -8.23
C ALA A 18 16.14 -20.37 -7.19
N LEU A 19 14.87 -20.21 -7.57
CA LEU A 19 13.83 -19.70 -6.69
C LEU A 19 13.02 -20.84 -6.07
N ASN A 20 12.54 -20.63 -4.84
CA ASN A 20 11.69 -21.60 -4.16
C ASN A 20 10.31 -21.69 -4.84
N ASP A 21 9.97 -22.88 -5.34
CA ASP A 21 8.72 -23.16 -6.07
C ASP A 21 7.47 -22.95 -5.20
N ALA A 22 7.56 -23.24 -3.90
CA ALA A 22 6.45 -23.04 -2.96
C ALA A 22 6.07 -21.54 -2.76
N VAL A 23 6.96 -20.61 -3.15
CA VAL A 23 6.75 -19.17 -2.98
C VAL A 23 6.56 -18.46 -4.32
N PHE A 24 7.32 -18.85 -5.33
CA PHE A 24 7.37 -18.16 -6.63
C PHE A 24 6.70 -18.94 -7.77
N GLY A 25 6.25 -20.19 -7.51
CA GLY A 25 5.66 -21.08 -8.52
C GLY A 25 4.18 -21.42 -8.30
N ILE A 26 3.49 -20.78 -7.39
CA ILE A 26 2.08 -21.09 -7.10
C ILE A 26 1.12 -20.38 -8.08
N GLU A 27 -0.06 -20.95 -8.26
CA GLU A 27 -1.15 -20.31 -8.99
C GLU A 27 -1.68 -19.10 -8.20
N PRO A 28 -1.70 -17.88 -8.80
CA PRO A 28 -2.06 -16.67 -8.09
C PRO A 28 -3.54 -16.58 -7.71
N SER A 29 -3.85 -16.44 -6.41
CA SER A 29 -5.21 -16.23 -5.90
C SER A 29 -5.56 -14.73 -5.89
N LYS A 30 -6.31 -14.26 -6.89
CA LYS A 30 -6.77 -12.86 -7.00
C LYS A 30 -7.63 -12.43 -5.81
N SER A 31 -8.49 -13.31 -5.29
CA SER A 31 -9.37 -13.02 -4.16
C SER A 31 -8.58 -12.78 -2.86
N ALA A 32 -7.56 -13.60 -2.60
CA ALA A 32 -6.70 -13.43 -1.41
C ALA A 32 -5.92 -12.11 -1.48
N MET A 33 -5.31 -11.80 -2.64
CA MET A 33 -4.61 -10.52 -2.85
C MET A 33 -5.54 -9.32 -2.67
N HIS A 34 -6.74 -9.34 -3.27
CA HIS A 34 -7.72 -8.26 -3.12
C HIS A 34 -8.13 -8.05 -1.65
N THR A 35 -8.46 -9.13 -0.93
CA THR A 35 -8.86 -9.05 0.49
C THR A 35 -7.77 -8.41 1.35
N VAL A 36 -6.51 -8.79 1.14
CA VAL A 36 -5.38 -8.22 1.89
C VAL A 36 -5.14 -6.75 1.54
N VAL A 37 -5.23 -6.37 0.26
CA VAL A 37 -5.07 -4.97 -0.18
C VAL A 37 -6.18 -4.08 0.39
N VAL A 38 -7.45 -4.51 0.32
CA VAL A 38 -8.58 -3.75 0.89
C VAL A 38 -8.42 -3.57 2.40
N SER A 39 -8.02 -4.63 3.11
CA SER A 39 -7.73 -4.56 4.55
C SER A 39 -6.57 -3.59 4.83
N TYR A 40 -5.47 -3.68 4.08
CA TYR A 40 -4.31 -2.80 4.24
C TYR A 40 -4.69 -1.32 4.07
N LEU A 41 -5.39 -0.98 2.99
CA LEU A 41 -5.85 0.39 2.72
C LEU A 41 -6.87 0.87 3.75
N GLY A 42 -7.79 0.00 4.17
CA GLY A 42 -8.74 0.30 5.25
C GLY A 42 -8.06 0.62 6.57
N ASN A 43 -7.02 -0.14 6.92
CA ASN A 43 -6.26 0.01 8.15
C ASN A 43 -5.43 1.30 8.22
N GLN A 44 -5.13 1.93 7.07
CA GLN A 44 -4.45 3.23 7.01
C GLN A 44 -5.39 4.42 7.26
N ARG A 45 -6.72 4.21 7.20
CA ARG A 45 -7.69 5.29 7.41
C ARG A 45 -7.76 5.66 8.89
N GLN A 46 -7.59 6.94 9.19
CA GLN A 46 -7.63 7.45 10.57
C GLN A 46 -9.05 7.44 11.17
N GLY A 47 -10.08 7.68 10.35
CA GLY A 47 -11.47 7.57 10.76
C GLY A 47 -11.97 8.70 11.69
N THR A 48 -11.38 9.88 11.64
CA THR A 48 -11.66 11.02 12.52
C THR A 48 -12.77 11.93 12.02
N GLN A 49 -13.46 11.56 10.93
CA GLN A 49 -14.59 12.36 10.40
C GLN A 49 -15.69 12.51 11.47
N SER A 50 -16.12 13.72 11.68
CA SER A 50 -17.21 14.03 12.62
C SER A 50 -18.04 15.21 12.14
N ALA A 51 -19.35 15.10 12.29
CA ALA A 51 -20.26 16.21 12.13
C ALA A 51 -21.29 16.19 13.24
N LEU A 52 -21.89 17.35 13.52
CA LEU A 52 -22.88 17.51 14.60
C LEU A 52 -24.27 17.13 14.11
N THR A 53 -24.93 16.26 14.87
CA THR A 53 -26.36 16.00 14.72
C THR A 53 -27.19 17.13 15.26
N ARG A 54 -28.50 17.15 14.95
CA ARG A 54 -29.45 18.12 15.48
C ARG A 54 -29.41 18.23 17.01
N ALA A 55 -29.15 17.17 17.73
CA ALA A 55 -29.08 17.15 19.18
C ALA A 55 -27.82 17.84 19.72
N GLU A 56 -26.72 17.76 18.97
CA GLU A 56 -25.39 18.24 19.38
C GLU A 56 -25.12 19.69 19.00
N VAL A 57 -25.83 20.23 17.99
CA VAL A 57 -25.68 21.62 17.58
C VAL A 57 -26.19 22.55 18.69
N ARG A 58 -25.39 23.58 19.00
CA ARG A 58 -25.77 24.60 20.00
C ARG A 58 -26.94 25.46 19.53
N GLY A 59 -27.83 25.85 20.46
CA GLY A 59 -28.95 26.75 20.19
C GLY A 59 -30.28 26.03 20.01
N GLY A 60 -31.29 26.71 19.48
CA GLY A 60 -32.60 26.15 19.09
C GLY A 60 -33.44 25.51 20.21
N GLY A 61 -33.23 25.90 21.47
CA GLY A 61 -33.98 25.39 22.61
C GLY A 61 -35.45 25.81 22.63
N ILE A 62 -35.81 26.91 21.98
CA ILE A 62 -37.17 27.42 21.89
C ILE A 62 -37.76 27.18 20.50
N LYS A 63 -39.05 26.95 20.42
CA LYS A 63 -39.80 26.86 19.15
C LYS A 63 -39.77 28.19 18.43
N PRO A 64 -39.39 28.30 17.14
CA PRO A 64 -39.24 29.57 16.41
C PRO A 64 -40.54 30.42 16.36
N TRP A 65 -41.70 29.77 16.24
CA TRP A 65 -43.04 30.41 16.26
C TRP A 65 -44.12 29.41 16.65
N ARG A 66 -45.30 29.94 16.97
CA ARG A 66 -46.45 29.11 17.33
C ARG A 66 -46.91 28.19 16.21
N GLN A 67 -47.59 27.12 16.56
CA GLN A 67 -47.97 26.00 15.66
C GLN A 67 -48.88 26.40 14.52
N LYS A 68 -49.79 27.38 14.75
CA LYS A 68 -50.80 27.89 13.81
C LYS A 68 -50.90 29.42 13.89
N GLY A 69 -51.47 30.06 12.88
CA GLY A 69 -51.75 31.50 12.86
C GLY A 69 -50.57 32.41 12.53
N THR A 70 -49.52 31.90 11.87
CA THR A 70 -48.36 32.71 11.44
C THR A 70 -48.19 32.77 9.92
N GLY A 71 -48.99 32.03 9.13
CA GLY A 71 -48.84 31.93 7.68
C GLY A 71 -47.53 31.26 7.21
N ARG A 72 -46.71 30.79 8.14
CA ARG A 72 -45.41 30.16 7.86
C ARG A 72 -45.49 28.64 7.99
N ALA A 73 -44.53 27.92 7.34
CA ALA A 73 -44.39 26.52 7.53
C ALA A 73 -44.09 26.16 9.00
N ARG A 74 -44.63 25.04 9.47
CA ARG A 74 -44.45 24.60 10.86
C ARG A 74 -42.99 24.23 11.12
N GLN A 75 -42.42 24.81 12.19
CA GLN A 75 -41.02 24.52 12.58
C GLN A 75 -40.93 24.21 14.07
N GLY A 76 -40.15 23.21 14.44
CA GLY A 76 -39.94 22.79 15.82
C GLY A 76 -38.65 23.34 16.43
N SER A 77 -37.63 23.54 15.61
CA SER A 77 -36.31 24.00 16.07
C SER A 77 -35.51 24.56 14.92
N THR A 78 -34.70 25.58 15.18
CA THR A 78 -33.74 26.16 14.22
C THR A 78 -32.53 25.26 14.00
N ARG A 79 -32.34 24.24 14.84
CA ARG A 79 -31.27 23.22 14.66
C ARG A 79 -31.62 22.11 13.69
N SER A 80 -32.84 22.10 13.13
CA SER A 80 -33.27 21.09 12.15
C SER A 80 -32.44 21.17 10.88
N PRO A 81 -32.22 20.06 10.17
CA PRO A 81 -31.31 19.99 9.01
C PRO A 81 -31.64 20.94 7.85
N GLN A 82 -32.89 21.31 7.70
CA GLN A 82 -33.35 22.26 6.67
C GLN A 82 -32.96 23.74 6.95
N TRP A 83 -32.47 24.04 8.15
CA TRP A 83 -32.01 25.37 8.51
C TRP A 83 -30.53 25.56 8.25
N THR A 84 -30.14 26.75 7.80
CA THR A 84 -28.72 27.13 7.72
C THR A 84 -28.12 27.10 9.11
N GLY A 85 -27.00 26.35 9.26
CA GLY A 85 -26.39 26.11 10.57
C GLY A 85 -27.08 25.02 11.42
N GLY A 86 -28.11 24.34 10.89
CA GLY A 86 -28.71 23.18 11.53
C GLY A 86 -27.79 21.94 11.50
N GLY A 87 -28.20 20.87 12.23
CA GLY A 87 -27.45 19.64 12.31
C GLY A 87 -27.55 18.79 11.05
N VAL A 88 -26.61 17.88 10.86
CA VAL A 88 -26.64 16.87 9.79
C VAL A 88 -27.48 15.67 10.26
N VAL A 89 -28.38 15.15 9.40
CA VAL A 89 -29.32 14.07 9.77
C VAL A 89 -28.55 12.80 10.13
N PHE A 90 -27.73 12.29 9.23
CA PHE A 90 -26.85 11.13 9.43
C PHE A 90 -25.41 11.62 9.53
N ALA A 91 -25.11 12.38 10.58
CA ALA A 91 -23.80 12.94 10.79
C ALA A 91 -22.74 11.83 10.92
N PRO A 92 -21.65 11.87 10.16
CA PRO A 92 -20.58 10.92 10.35
C PRO A 92 -19.99 11.07 11.76
N LYS A 93 -19.66 9.95 12.38
CA LYS A 93 -18.97 9.89 13.68
C LYS A 93 -17.63 9.19 13.53
N PRO A 94 -16.64 9.51 14.38
CA PRO A 94 -15.38 8.81 14.38
C PRO A 94 -15.59 7.32 14.53
N ARG A 95 -14.93 6.54 13.66
CA ARG A 95 -14.99 5.08 13.71
C ARG A 95 -13.68 4.44 13.28
N SER A 96 -13.37 3.26 13.79
CA SER A 96 -12.27 2.47 13.31
C SER A 96 -12.64 1.76 12.00
N TYR A 97 -11.71 1.81 11.03
CA TYR A 97 -11.78 1.05 9.77
C TYR A 97 -10.90 -0.19 9.80
N ARG A 98 -10.33 -0.53 10.96
CA ARG A 98 -9.46 -1.70 11.10
C ARG A 98 -10.21 -2.99 10.82
N THR A 99 -9.66 -3.76 9.87
CA THR A 99 -10.11 -5.11 9.55
C THR A 99 -8.94 -6.08 9.73
N SER A 100 -9.22 -7.23 10.34
CA SER A 100 -8.26 -8.30 10.56
C SER A 100 -8.41 -9.36 9.47
N VAL A 101 -7.30 -9.82 8.90
CA VAL A 101 -7.25 -10.93 7.93
C VAL A 101 -6.44 -12.07 8.52
N ASN A 102 -6.89 -13.30 8.31
CA ASN A 102 -6.23 -14.49 8.83
C ASN A 102 -4.79 -14.62 8.30
N LYS A 103 -3.86 -15.10 9.13
CA LYS A 103 -2.43 -15.24 8.81
C LYS A 103 -2.21 -16.06 7.53
N LYS A 104 -2.91 -17.20 7.38
CA LYS A 104 -2.81 -18.07 6.19
C LYS A 104 -3.21 -17.35 4.90
N ILE A 105 -4.24 -16.49 4.94
CA ILE A 105 -4.67 -15.70 3.77
C ILE A 105 -3.63 -14.65 3.41
N LYS A 106 -3.00 -14.00 4.39
CA LYS A 106 -1.90 -13.05 4.16
C LYS A 106 -0.69 -13.73 3.50
N GLN A 107 -0.32 -14.91 3.97
CA GLN A 107 0.76 -15.70 3.39
C GLN A 107 0.43 -16.12 1.95
N LEU A 108 -0.78 -16.65 1.71
CA LEU A 108 -1.23 -17.00 0.36
C LEU A 108 -1.23 -15.79 -0.57
N ALA A 109 -1.68 -14.62 -0.11
CA ALA A 109 -1.68 -13.40 -0.90
C ALA A 109 -0.26 -12.93 -1.26
N MET A 110 0.70 -13.05 -0.33
CA MET A 110 2.10 -12.70 -0.59
C MET A 110 2.73 -13.63 -1.64
N ARG A 111 2.59 -14.95 -1.46
CA ARG A 111 3.06 -15.95 -2.46
C ARG A 111 2.42 -15.70 -3.82
N SER A 112 1.09 -15.45 -3.84
CA SER A 112 0.35 -15.16 -5.08
C SER A 112 0.87 -13.91 -5.78
N ALA A 113 1.17 -12.84 -5.04
CA ALA A 113 1.72 -11.61 -5.60
C ALA A 113 3.12 -11.81 -6.19
N LEU A 114 4.00 -12.53 -5.49
CA LEU A 114 5.35 -12.86 -5.96
C LEU A 114 5.31 -13.74 -7.21
N SER A 115 4.49 -14.80 -7.20
CA SER A 115 4.34 -15.69 -8.35
C SER A 115 3.76 -14.98 -9.57
N ALA A 116 2.75 -14.12 -9.39
CA ALA A 116 2.18 -13.33 -10.49
C ALA A 116 3.24 -12.40 -11.11
N LYS A 117 3.98 -11.66 -10.28
CA LYS A 117 5.05 -10.76 -10.73
C LYS A 117 6.16 -11.47 -11.49
N LEU A 118 6.51 -12.68 -11.06
CA LEU A 118 7.50 -13.50 -11.75
C LEU A 118 6.97 -13.98 -13.11
N ALA A 119 5.74 -14.50 -13.16
CA ALA A 119 5.08 -14.98 -14.38
C ALA A 119 4.94 -13.88 -15.45
N ASP A 120 4.64 -12.66 -15.03
CA ASP A 120 4.51 -11.48 -15.90
C ASP A 120 5.87 -10.87 -16.31
N ASN A 121 7.01 -11.47 -15.92
CA ASN A 121 8.37 -10.95 -16.16
C ASN A 121 8.56 -9.52 -15.63
N GLU A 122 7.92 -9.22 -14.52
CA GLU A 122 7.99 -7.91 -13.85
C GLU A 122 9.01 -7.90 -12.69
N MET A 123 9.73 -9.01 -12.46
CA MET A 123 10.78 -9.12 -11.45
C MET A 123 12.17 -9.13 -12.09
N LEU A 124 13.09 -8.39 -11.50
CA LEU A 124 14.52 -8.40 -11.81
C LEU A 124 15.30 -8.76 -10.55
N PHE A 125 16.30 -9.61 -10.71
CA PHE A 125 17.12 -10.05 -9.58
C PHE A 125 18.53 -9.49 -9.72
N LEU A 126 19.01 -8.82 -8.66
CA LEU A 126 20.35 -8.27 -8.59
C LEU A 126 21.21 -9.08 -7.61
N ASP A 127 22.48 -9.22 -7.93
CA ASP A 127 23.44 -9.88 -7.03
C ASP A 127 23.59 -9.06 -5.74
N ASN A 128 23.95 -7.78 -5.87
CA ASN A 128 24.04 -6.85 -4.75
C ASN A 128 23.79 -5.40 -5.19
N ILE A 129 23.40 -4.55 -4.24
CA ILE A 129 23.29 -3.09 -4.42
C ILE A 129 24.23 -2.42 -3.43
N THR A 130 25.39 -1.97 -3.91
CA THR A 130 26.39 -1.28 -3.11
C THR A 130 26.36 0.22 -3.44
N VAL A 131 26.18 1.04 -2.42
CA VAL A 131 26.20 2.51 -2.52
C VAL A 131 27.16 3.02 -1.45
N GLU A 132 28.36 3.43 -1.84
CA GLU A 132 29.39 3.93 -0.92
C GLU A 132 29.02 5.30 -0.35
N THR A 133 28.47 6.17 -1.18
CA THR A 133 28.06 7.53 -0.82
C THR A 133 26.61 7.76 -1.20
N VAL A 134 25.83 8.44 -0.35
CA VAL A 134 24.43 8.77 -0.63
C VAL A 134 24.34 9.68 -1.84
N LYS A 135 24.00 9.11 -3.01
CA LYS A 135 23.81 9.83 -4.28
C LYS A 135 22.68 9.23 -5.08
N THR A 136 21.74 10.08 -5.48
CA THR A 136 20.60 9.69 -6.35
C THR A 136 21.05 9.24 -7.74
N LYS A 137 22.15 9.82 -8.24
CA LYS A 137 22.71 9.53 -9.56
C LYS A 137 23.06 8.04 -9.72
N THR A 138 23.65 7.42 -8.70
CA THR A 138 24.02 5.99 -8.72
C THR A 138 22.81 5.08 -8.95
N ILE A 139 21.71 5.33 -8.22
CA ILE A 139 20.48 4.55 -8.38
C ILE A 139 19.79 4.87 -9.73
N ALA A 140 19.82 6.12 -10.18
CA ALA A 140 19.25 6.50 -11.47
C ALA A 140 20.01 5.83 -12.64
N GLU A 141 21.32 5.75 -12.58
CA GLU A 141 22.15 5.03 -13.56
C GLU A 141 21.88 3.53 -13.54
N MET A 142 21.77 2.92 -12.36
CA MET A 142 21.37 1.50 -12.23
C MET A 142 20.02 1.23 -12.89
N LEU A 143 18.99 2.05 -12.61
CA LEU A 143 17.66 1.88 -13.23
C LEU A 143 17.71 2.05 -14.76
N LYS A 144 18.53 2.98 -15.26
CA LYS A 144 18.74 3.17 -16.70
C LYS A 144 19.42 1.95 -17.33
N ASN A 145 20.45 1.41 -16.68
CA ASN A 145 21.17 0.21 -17.17
C ASN A 145 20.27 -1.03 -17.20
N LEU A 146 19.33 -1.13 -16.23
CA LEU A 146 18.33 -2.20 -16.18
C LEU A 146 17.13 -1.97 -17.11
N ASN A 147 17.12 -0.88 -17.89
CA ASN A 147 16.02 -0.47 -18.77
C ASN A 147 14.67 -0.33 -18.04
N VAL A 148 14.68 0.12 -16.78
CA VAL A 148 13.48 0.31 -15.98
C VAL A 148 13.02 1.76 -16.11
N THR A 149 11.96 1.99 -16.88
CA THR A 149 11.33 3.30 -17.11
C THR A 149 10.05 3.48 -16.31
N GLU A 150 9.53 2.40 -15.76
CA GLU A 150 8.27 2.35 -15.03
C GLU A 150 8.50 2.46 -13.50
N LYS A 151 7.39 2.54 -12.75
CA LYS A 151 7.47 2.52 -11.28
C LYS A 151 8.15 1.24 -10.79
N ALA A 152 9.19 1.37 -9.98
CA ALA A 152 10.00 0.27 -9.48
C ALA A 152 10.04 0.21 -7.95
N LEU A 153 9.95 -1.00 -7.41
CA LEU A 153 10.18 -1.30 -6.00
C LEU A 153 11.51 -2.01 -5.86
N ILE A 154 12.43 -1.44 -5.08
CA ILE A 154 13.69 -2.08 -4.71
C ILE A 154 13.47 -2.82 -3.40
N VAL A 155 13.73 -4.13 -3.38
CA VAL A 155 13.57 -4.98 -2.20
C VAL A 155 14.95 -5.47 -1.76
N LEU A 156 15.34 -5.06 -0.56
CA LEU A 156 16.60 -5.41 0.09
C LEU A 156 16.40 -6.56 1.09
N SER A 157 17.47 -7.27 1.42
CA SER A 157 17.47 -8.29 2.48
C SER A 157 17.25 -7.68 3.88
N GLU A 158 17.85 -6.52 4.11
CA GLU A 158 17.83 -5.77 5.37
C GLU A 158 17.72 -4.27 5.10
N ASN A 159 17.44 -3.51 6.13
CA ASN A 159 17.37 -2.04 6.01
C ASN A 159 18.76 -1.48 5.71
N ASN A 160 18.89 -0.83 4.54
CA ASN A 160 20.11 -0.11 4.16
C ASN A 160 19.77 1.37 3.96
N GLU A 161 20.17 2.19 4.92
CA GLU A 161 19.87 3.62 4.95
C GLU A 161 20.50 4.37 3.75
N GLN A 162 21.69 3.97 3.31
CA GLN A 162 22.39 4.61 2.17
C GLN A 162 21.59 4.40 0.88
N VAL A 163 21.12 3.17 0.62
CA VAL A 163 20.29 2.86 -0.54
C VAL A 163 18.94 3.57 -0.45
N TYR A 164 18.30 3.56 0.73
CA TYR A 164 17.04 4.25 0.95
C TYR A 164 17.13 5.75 0.68
N LEU A 165 18.11 6.44 1.26
CA LEU A 165 18.33 7.89 1.07
C LEU A 165 18.67 8.22 -0.39
N SER A 166 19.41 7.36 -1.09
CA SER A 166 19.77 7.53 -2.50
C SER A 166 18.58 7.34 -3.45
N ALA A 167 17.63 6.47 -3.11
CA ALA A 167 16.51 6.13 -4.00
C ALA A 167 15.24 6.95 -3.74
N ARG A 168 14.95 7.34 -2.49
CA ARG A 168 13.66 7.95 -2.09
C ARG A 168 13.29 9.23 -2.83
N ASN A 169 14.26 9.97 -3.34
CA ASN A 169 14.03 11.23 -4.07
C ASN A 169 13.68 11.01 -5.56
N ILE A 170 13.81 9.77 -6.07
CA ILE A 170 13.51 9.45 -7.47
C ILE A 170 12.00 9.20 -7.61
N PRO A 171 11.29 9.99 -8.46
CA PRO A 171 9.85 9.78 -8.67
C PRO A 171 9.55 8.37 -9.17
N GLY A 172 8.57 7.71 -8.56
CA GLY A 172 8.14 6.37 -8.97
C GLY A 172 8.99 5.21 -8.43
N VAL A 173 10.04 5.49 -7.65
CA VAL A 173 10.86 4.47 -7.01
C VAL A 173 10.50 4.35 -5.53
N GLY A 174 10.31 3.11 -5.07
CA GLY A 174 10.16 2.77 -3.66
C GLY A 174 11.28 1.84 -3.22
N VAL A 175 11.63 1.89 -1.95
CA VAL A 175 12.57 0.95 -1.31
C VAL A 175 11.89 0.29 -0.15
N SER A 176 12.01 -1.02 -0.08
CA SER A 176 11.49 -1.84 1.03
C SER A 176 12.52 -2.91 1.37
N TYR A 177 12.33 -3.61 2.47
CA TYR A 177 13.14 -4.78 2.82
C TYR A 177 12.23 -5.95 3.24
N VAL A 178 12.79 -7.15 3.29
CA VAL A 178 12.04 -8.40 3.50
C VAL A 178 11.04 -8.32 4.66
N GLY A 179 11.41 -7.67 5.77
CA GLY A 179 10.54 -7.52 6.94
C GLY A 179 9.37 -6.55 6.78
N MET A 180 9.40 -5.64 5.80
CA MET A 180 8.38 -4.61 5.57
C MET A 180 7.62 -4.75 4.27
N VAL A 181 8.12 -5.55 3.32
CA VAL A 181 7.45 -5.75 2.04
C VAL A 181 6.02 -6.25 2.25
N ASN A 182 5.08 -5.68 1.51
CA ASN A 182 3.67 -6.04 1.60
C ASN A 182 3.03 -6.20 0.21
N VAL A 183 1.89 -6.90 0.17
CA VAL A 183 1.17 -7.20 -1.08
C VAL A 183 0.77 -5.94 -1.84
N TYR A 184 0.38 -4.87 -1.13
CA TYR A 184 -0.01 -3.61 -1.76
C TYR A 184 1.15 -2.96 -2.51
N GLU A 185 2.35 -2.92 -1.92
CA GLU A 185 3.55 -2.38 -2.58
C GLU A 185 3.94 -3.22 -3.79
N LEU A 186 3.97 -4.56 -3.66
CA LEU A 186 4.28 -5.44 -4.79
C LEU A 186 3.35 -5.19 -5.99
N LEU A 187 2.05 -4.97 -5.75
CA LEU A 187 1.08 -4.71 -6.80
C LEU A 187 1.08 -3.25 -7.30
N LYS A 188 1.45 -2.30 -6.45
CA LYS A 188 1.49 -0.86 -6.78
C LYS A 188 2.60 -0.53 -7.77
N TYR A 189 3.76 -1.16 -7.61
CA TYR A 189 4.91 -0.97 -8.49
C TYR A 189 4.87 -1.99 -9.62
N LYS A 190 5.16 -1.54 -10.85
CA LYS A 190 5.13 -2.43 -12.01
C LYS A 190 6.36 -3.34 -12.04
N LYS A 191 7.54 -2.78 -11.81
CA LYS A 191 8.77 -3.58 -11.72
C LYS A 191 9.20 -3.77 -10.26
N VAL A 192 9.65 -4.97 -9.93
CA VAL A 192 10.23 -5.31 -8.63
C VAL A 192 11.68 -5.71 -8.84
N ILE A 193 12.59 -4.96 -8.25
CA ILE A 193 14.02 -5.22 -8.29
C ILE A 193 14.40 -5.81 -6.95
N MET A 194 14.78 -7.07 -6.92
CA MET A 194 15.05 -7.82 -5.69
C MET A 194 16.50 -8.24 -5.63
N VAL A 195 17.17 -7.99 -4.51
CA VAL A 195 18.51 -8.50 -4.26
C VAL A 195 18.44 -10.01 -4.01
N LYS A 196 19.45 -10.77 -4.43
CA LYS A 196 19.56 -12.22 -4.27
C LYS A 196 19.23 -12.67 -2.85
N ASP A 197 19.90 -12.11 -1.86
CA ASP A 197 19.69 -12.44 -0.44
C ASP A 197 18.24 -12.17 0.04
N ALA A 198 17.59 -11.15 -0.55
CA ALA A 198 16.17 -10.87 -0.25
C ALA A 198 15.25 -11.95 -0.83
N ALA A 199 15.54 -12.47 -2.02
CA ALA A 199 14.77 -13.55 -2.63
C ALA A 199 14.91 -14.86 -1.84
N GLU A 200 16.12 -15.18 -1.39
CA GLU A 200 16.40 -16.35 -0.55
C GLU A 200 15.67 -16.24 0.79
N LYS A 201 15.81 -15.11 1.51
CA LYS A 201 15.10 -14.85 2.78
C LYS A 201 13.57 -14.90 2.62
N LEU A 202 13.00 -14.34 1.54
CA LEU A 202 11.56 -14.45 1.29
C LEU A 202 11.14 -15.91 1.02
N GLY A 203 11.99 -16.67 0.32
CA GLY A 203 11.80 -18.09 0.10
C GLY A 203 11.75 -18.90 1.40
N GLU A 204 12.55 -18.55 2.41
CA GLU A 204 12.53 -19.18 3.73
C GLU A 204 11.33 -18.78 4.57
N VAL A 205 11.00 -17.47 4.62
CA VAL A 205 9.91 -16.93 5.46
C VAL A 205 8.52 -17.40 5.01
N TYR A 206 8.33 -17.58 3.70
CA TYR A 206 7.03 -17.92 3.12
C TYR A 206 6.94 -19.36 2.59
N ALA A 207 7.95 -20.18 2.72
CA ALA A 207 7.93 -21.59 2.33
C ALA A 207 6.87 -22.44 3.06
#